data_634df3b55fd1e28d1de6f998f672e5eb
#
_entry.id   634df3b55fd1e28d1de6f998f672e5eb
#
_cell.length_a   1.000
_cell.length_b   1.000
_cell.length_c   1.000
_cell.angle_alpha   90.00
_cell.angle_beta   90.00
_cell.angle_gamma   90.00
#
_symmetry.space_group_name_H-M   'P 1'
#
loop_
_entity.id
_entity.type
_entity.pdbx_description
1 polymer ?
#
loop_
_entity_poly.entity_id
_entity_poly.type
_entity_poly.pdbx_seq_one_letter_code
_entity_poly.pdbx_strand_id
1 'polypeptide(L)'
;YIKENIIKDFKIRSSDKPLKNIKLLDIGCGGGLLSEPMCRLGASVVGIDASKKNIEVAKFHAKKNKLKIDYKVASPEMLKSKTRFDVILNMEIVEHVNDIDFFIKESSKLLKKNGIMFIATLNKTLKSYVFAIVGAEYILKWLPIGTHDWEKFVKPSELISITKKNNLSLKKLDG
;
A
#
# COMPACT_ATOMS: atom_id res chain seq x y z
N TYR A 1 -7.44 -9.72 6.51
CA TYR A 1 -7.99 -8.36 6.65
C TYR A 1 -8.29 -7.70 5.29
N ILE A 2 -7.27 -7.36 4.45
CA ILE A 2 -7.47 -6.67 3.16
C ILE A 2 -8.47 -7.43 2.27
N LYS A 3 -8.23 -8.73 2.04
CA LYS A 3 -9.12 -9.61 1.26
C LYS A 3 -10.56 -9.55 1.74
N GLU A 4 -10.79 -9.65 3.04
CA GLU A 4 -12.13 -9.70 3.65
C GLU A 4 -12.88 -8.39 3.47
N ASN A 5 -12.19 -7.25 3.66
CA ASN A 5 -12.79 -5.94 3.42
C ASN A 5 -13.12 -5.72 1.94
N ILE A 6 -12.25 -6.15 1.00
CA ILE A 6 -12.55 -6.08 -0.43
C ILE A 6 -13.79 -6.92 -0.76
N ILE A 7 -13.85 -8.17 -0.29
CA ILE A 7 -15.00 -9.06 -0.52
C ILE A 7 -16.29 -8.45 0.00
N LYS A 8 -16.27 -7.91 1.22
CA LYS A 8 -17.41 -7.26 1.85
C LYS A 8 -17.89 -6.03 1.05
N ASP A 9 -16.99 -5.13 0.73
CA ASP A 9 -17.31 -3.85 0.09
C ASP A 9 -17.78 -3.99 -1.34
N PHE A 10 -17.20 -4.92 -2.11
CA PHE A 10 -17.61 -5.21 -3.47
C PHE A 10 -18.68 -6.30 -3.54
N LYS A 11 -19.19 -6.79 -2.40
CA LYS A 11 -20.24 -7.84 -2.29
C LYS A 11 -19.90 -9.08 -3.12
N ILE A 12 -18.64 -9.49 -3.08
CA ILE A 12 -18.12 -10.60 -3.88
C ILE A 12 -18.59 -11.93 -3.28
N ARG A 13 -19.11 -12.81 -4.14
CA ARG A 13 -19.45 -14.18 -3.71
C ARG A 13 -18.20 -15.01 -3.44
N SER A 14 -18.30 -15.95 -2.51
CA SER A 14 -17.21 -16.88 -2.19
C SER A 14 -16.79 -17.68 -3.42
N SER A 15 -15.50 -17.74 -3.68
CA SER A 15 -14.90 -18.52 -4.77
C SER A 15 -13.40 -18.72 -4.50
N ASP A 16 -12.76 -19.64 -5.24
CA ASP A 16 -11.30 -19.88 -5.17
C ASP A 16 -10.49 -18.63 -5.58
N LYS A 17 -11.05 -17.80 -6.46
CA LYS A 17 -10.44 -16.55 -6.92
C LYS A 17 -11.38 -15.37 -6.68
N PRO A 18 -11.58 -14.98 -5.41
CA PRO A 18 -12.58 -13.98 -5.06
C PRO A 18 -12.28 -12.60 -5.63
N LEU A 19 -11.02 -12.29 -5.94
CA LEU A 19 -10.65 -10.98 -6.50
C LEU A 19 -10.59 -10.98 -8.05
N LYS A 20 -11.15 -12.01 -8.70
CA LYS A 20 -11.31 -11.99 -10.16
C LYS A 20 -12.08 -10.73 -10.58
N ASN A 21 -11.57 -10.02 -11.58
CA ASN A 21 -12.09 -8.73 -12.08
C ASN A 21 -11.78 -7.49 -11.21
N ILE A 22 -11.08 -7.63 -10.09
CA ILE A 22 -10.56 -6.49 -9.32
C ILE A 22 -9.23 -6.03 -9.95
N LYS A 23 -9.16 -4.75 -10.35
CA LYS A 23 -7.92 -4.09 -10.72
C LYS A 23 -7.32 -3.47 -9.47
N LEU A 24 -6.13 -3.92 -9.09
CA LEU A 24 -5.46 -3.52 -7.86
C LEU A 24 -4.13 -2.83 -8.18
N LEU A 25 -3.89 -1.70 -7.54
CA LEU A 25 -2.60 -1.01 -7.53
C LEU A 25 -1.96 -1.14 -6.16
N ASP A 26 -0.73 -1.63 -6.12
CA ASP A 26 0.10 -1.73 -4.92
C ASP A 26 1.21 -0.68 -5.01
N ILE A 27 1.10 0.41 -4.23
CA ILE A 27 2.03 1.55 -4.25
C ILE A 27 3.06 1.34 -3.14
N GLY A 28 4.34 1.40 -3.49
CA GLY A 28 5.43 1.00 -2.60
C GLY A 28 5.48 -0.51 -2.45
N CYS A 29 5.26 -1.26 -3.54
CA CYS A 29 5.08 -2.71 -3.51
C CYS A 29 6.32 -3.49 -3.04
N GLY A 30 7.49 -2.85 -2.91
CA GLY A 30 8.73 -3.49 -2.52
C GLY A 30 9.06 -4.71 -3.37
N GLY A 31 9.38 -5.82 -2.74
CA GLY A 31 9.63 -7.12 -3.40
C GLY A 31 8.36 -7.89 -3.81
N GLY A 32 7.17 -7.29 -3.73
CA GLY A 32 5.90 -7.89 -4.17
C GLY A 32 5.17 -8.69 -3.09
N LEU A 33 5.49 -8.45 -1.82
CA LEU A 33 4.97 -9.24 -0.68
C LEU A 33 3.44 -9.26 -0.61
N LEU A 34 2.77 -8.17 -0.92
CA LEU A 34 1.30 -8.08 -0.98
C LEU A 34 0.75 -8.28 -2.39
N SER A 35 1.46 -7.82 -3.40
CA SER A 35 1.08 -7.98 -4.81
C SER A 35 0.84 -9.44 -5.19
N GLU A 36 1.73 -10.37 -4.76
CA GLU A 36 1.62 -11.79 -5.12
C GLU A 36 0.38 -12.48 -4.52
N PRO A 37 0.09 -12.38 -3.21
CA PRO A 37 -1.14 -12.95 -2.65
C PRO A 37 -2.41 -12.41 -3.31
N MET A 38 -2.46 -11.09 -3.62
CA MET A 38 -3.61 -10.50 -4.30
C MET A 38 -3.78 -11.05 -5.72
N CYS A 39 -2.68 -11.25 -6.45
CA CYS A 39 -2.70 -11.91 -7.76
C CYS A 39 -3.17 -13.37 -7.67
N ARG A 40 -2.70 -14.14 -6.67
CA ARG A 40 -3.16 -15.52 -6.43
C ARG A 40 -4.66 -15.59 -6.15
N LEU A 41 -5.21 -14.59 -5.47
CA LEU A 41 -6.66 -14.45 -5.24
C LEU A 41 -7.44 -14.01 -6.49
N GLY A 42 -6.75 -13.77 -7.61
CA GLY A 42 -7.35 -13.49 -8.92
C GLY A 42 -7.33 -12.02 -9.34
N ALA A 43 -6.82 -11.10 -8.52
CA ALA A 43 -6.74 -9.69 -8.89
C ALA A 43 -5.79 -9.47 -10.09
N SER A 44 -6.14 -8.49 -10.94
CA SER A 44 -5.23 -7.92 -11.92
C SER A 44 -4.38 -6.86 -11.22
N VAL A 45 -3.12 -7.20 -10.91
CA VAL A 45 -2.25 -6.40 -10.06
C VAL A 45 -1.25 -5.60 -10.88
N VAL A 46 -1.14 -4.32 -10.56
CA VAL A 46 -0.02 -3.45 -10.91
C VAL A 46 0.72 -3.12 -9.63
N GLY A 47 2.02 -3.36 -9.57
CA GLY A 47 2.88 -2.98 -8.45
C GLY A 47 3.83 -1.87 -8.88
N ILE A 48 3.91 -0.79 -8.11
CA ILE A 48 4.86 0.29 -8.34
C ILE A 48 5.74 0.53 -7.12
N ASP A 49 7.00 0.85 -7.38
CA ASP A 49 7.98 1.21 -6.35
C ASP A 49 9.01 2.15 -6.97
N ALA A 50 9.53 3.11 -6.21
CA ALA A 50 10.57 4.03 -6.69
C ALA A 50 11.93 3.33 -6.84
N SER A 51 12.16 2.23 -6.10
CA SER A 51 13.41 1.47 -6.13
C SER A 51 13.43 0.47 -7.28
N LYS A 52 14.34 0.67 -8.23
CA LYS A 52 14.60 -0.29 -9.31
C LYS A 52 14.96 -1.67 -8.76
N LYS A 53 15.76 -1.72 -7.69
CA LYS A 53 16.16 -2.98 -7.02
C LYS A 53 14.96 -3.76 -6.50
N ASN A 54 14.02 -3.07 -5.84
CA ASN A 54 12.80 -3.70 -5.34
C ASN A 54 11.97 -4.29 -6.48
N ILE A 55 11.80 -3.54 -7.56
CA ILE A 55 11.06 -3.99 -8.75
C ILE A 55 11.73 -5.19 -9.42
N GLU A 56 13.06 -5.23 -9.49
CA GLU A 56 13.78 -6.40 -10.03
C GLU A 56 13.55 -7.64 -9.17
N VAL A 57 13.60 -7.51 -7.84
CA VAL A 57 13.27 -8.58 -6.90
C VAL A 57 11.84 -9.06 -7.08
N ALA A 58 10.86 -8.13 -7.12
CA ALA A 58 9.45 -8.46 -7.31
C ALA A 58 9.20 -9.22 -8.63
N LYS A 59 9.80 -8.75 -9.73
CA LYS A 59 9.71 -9.43 -11.04
C LYS A 59 10.31 -10.83 -11.01
N PHE A 60 11.46 -11.00 -10.36
CA PHE A 60 12.11 -12.30 -10.20
C PHE A 60 11.20 -13.28 -9.44
N HIS A 61 10.64 -12.86 -8.31
CA HIS A 61 9.74 -13.68 -7.49
C HIS A 61 8.46 -14.04 -8.25
N ALA A 62 7.81 -13.07 -8.88
CA ALA A 62 6.60 -13.32 -9.68
C ALA A 62 6.86 -14.31 -10.82
N LYS A 63 7.98 -14.17 -11.53
CA LYS A 63 8.38 -15.11 -12.59
C LYS A 63 8.59 -16.54 -12.05
N LYS A 64 9.33 -16.68 -10.93
CA LYS A 64 9.55 -17.97 -10.24
C LYS A 64 8.24 -18.63 -9.83
N ASN A 65 7.28 -17.83 -9.38
CA ASN A 65 5.95 -18.28 -8.95
C ASN A 65 4.91 -18.34 -10.08
N LYS A 66 5.29 -18.10 -11.33
CA LYS A 66 4.40 -18.08 -12.52
C LYS A 66 3.20 -17.13 -12.36
N LEU A 67 3.39 -16.00 -11.67
CA LEU A 67 2.39 -14.96 -11.49
C LEU A 67 2.51 -13.89 -12.56
N LYS A 68 1.37 -13.38 -13.03
CA LYS A 68 1.30 -12.29 -14.02
C LYS A 68 0.97 -11.00 -13.27
N ILE A 69 2.00 -10.25 -12.90
CA ILE A 69 1.91 -8.96 -12.22
C ILE A 69 2.70 -7.93 -13.02
N ASP A 70 2.12 -6.74 -13.24
CA ASP A 70 2.76 -5.65 -13.96
C ASP A 70 3.54 -4.76 -12.97
N TYR A 71 4.85 -5.02 -12.81
CA TYR A 71 5.72 -4.26 -11.93
C TYR A 71 6.48 -3.16 -12.67
N LYS A 72 6.43 -1.92 -12.13
CA LYS A 72 7.06 -0.73 -12.72
C LYS A 72 7.84 0.07 -11.70
N VAL A 73 8.98 0.59 -12.11
CA VAL A 73 9.67 1.66 -11.37
C VAL A 73 8.90 2.95 -11.63
N ALA A 74 8.11 3.39 -10.67
CA ALA A 74 7.25 4.57 -10.81
C ALA A 74 6.75 5.04 -9.45
N SER A 75 6.27 6.29 -9.41
CA SER A 75 5.46 6.88 -8.36
C SER A 75 4.03 7.15 -8.88
N PRO A 76 3.04 7.42 -8.01
CA PRO A 76 1.64 7.60 -8.43
C PRO A 76 1.44 8.62 -9.53
N GLU A 77 2.11 9.77 -9.46
CA GLU A 77 2.02 10.87 -10.43
C GLU A 77 2.55 10.50 -11.82
N MET A 78 3.42 9.49 -11.91
CA MET A 78 3.95 9.00 -13.19
C MET A 78 2.98 8.10 -13.94
N LEU A 79 1.94 7.60 -13.27
CA LEU A 79 0.93 6.76 -13.91
C LEU A 79 -0.05 7.61 -14.72
N LYS A 80 -0.41 7.11 -15.91
CA LYS A 80 -1.34 7.83 -16.80
C LYS A 80 -2.69 8.03 -16.11
N SER A 81 -3.19 9.24 -16.09
CA SER A 81 -4.44 9.64 -15.43
C SER A 81 -5.71 8.90 -15.91
N LYS A 82 -5.65 8.25 -17.07
CA LYS A 82 -6.75 7.42 -17.60
C LYS A 82 -6.86 6.03 -16.96
N THR A 83 -5.79 5.55 -16.29
CA THR A 83 -5.83 4.26 -15.60
C THR A 83 -6.50 4.43 -14.24
N ARG A 84 -7.48 3.56 -13.94
CA ARG A 84 -8.22 3.59 -12.68
C ARG A 84 -8.27 2.18 -12.09
N PHE A 85 -8.15 2.12 -10.76
CA PHE A 85 -8.11 0.89 -9.99
C PHE A 85 -9.32 0.78 -9.07
N ASP A 86 -9.79 -0.43 -8.85
CA ASP A 86 -10.85 -0.74 -7.88
C ASP A 86 -10.32 -0.65 -6.45
N VAL A 87 -9.07 -1.09 -6.27
CA VAL A 87 -8.38 -1.12 -4.99
C VAL A 87 -6.99 -0.51 -5.13
N ILE A 88 -6.61 0.33 -4.16
CA ILE A 88 -5.24 0.84 -4.01
C ILE A 88 -4.72 0.44 -2.63
N LEU A 89 -3.50 -0.07 -2.58
CA LEU A 89 -2.77 -0.36 -1.37
C LEU A 89 -1.65 0.66 -1.21
N ASN A 90 -1.58 1.29 -0.03
CA ASN A 90 -0.52 2.19 0.44
C ASN A 90 -0.08 1.66 1.81
N MET A 91 0.73 0.60 1.80
CA MET A 91 1.11 -0.10 3.02
C MET A 91 2.55 0.25 3.39
N GLU A 92 2.72 0.89 4.57
CA GLU A 92 4.03 1.32 5.10
C GLU A 92 4.82 2.17 4.08
N ILE A 93 4.15 3.12 3.42
CA ILE A 93 4.76 3.99 2.41
C ILE A 93 4.62 5.48 2.75
N VAL A 94 3.57 5.87 3.48
CA VAL A 94 3.27 7.29 3.72
C VAL A 94 4.33 7.99 4.59
N GLU A 95 5.03 7.26 5.44
CA GLU A 95 6.17 7.73 6.25
C GLU A 95 7.46 7.95 5.44
N HIS A 96 7.50 7.45 4.21
CA HIS A 96 8.67 7.56 3.33
C HIS A 96 8.51 8.65 2.25
N VAL A 97 7.34 9.29 2.16
CA VAL A 97 7.11 10.35 1.17
C VAL A 97 7.38 11.73 1.78
N ASN A 98 7.88 12.65 0.97
CA ASN A 98 8.20 14.00 1.42
C ASN A 98 6.95 14.87 1.62
N ASP A 99 5.91 14.66 0.81
CA ASP A 99 4.65 15.39 0.84
C ASP A 99 3.49 14.39 0.78
N ILE A 100 2.90 14.14 1.96
CA ILE A 100 1.80 13.19 2.11
C ILE A 100 0.53 13.67 1.42
N ASP A 101 0.24 14.97 1.45
CA ASP A 101 -0.95 15.54 0.80
C ASP A 101 -0.86 15.35 -0.73
N PHE A 102 0.28 15.69 -1.31
CA PHE A 102 0.53 15.46 -2.73
C PHE A 102 0.44 13.97 -3.10
N PHE A 103 1.06 13.09 -2.31
CA PHE A 103 1.04 11.64 -2.52
C PHE A 103 -0.39 11.09 -2.49
N ILE A 104 -1.18 11.45 -1.47
CA ILE A 104 -2.57 11.00 -1.34
C ILE A 104 -3.44 11.56 -2.48
N LYS A 105 -3.21 12.83 -2.87
CA LYS A 105 -3.89 13.47 -4.00
C LYS A 105 -3.62 12.70 -5.31
N GLU A 106 -2.37 12.40 -5.63
CA GLU A 106 -2.04 11.67 -6.85
C GLU A 106 -2.54 10.22 -6.82
N SER A 107 -2.43 9.55 -5.66
CA SER A 107 -2.99 8.21 -5.47
C SER A 107 -4.52 8.20 -5.63
N SER A 108 -5.22 9.19 -5.06
CA SER A 108 -6.69 9.26 -5.16
C SER A 108 -7.20 9.44 -6.59
N LYS A 109 -6.45 10.13 -7.45
CA LYS A 109 -6.78 10.26 -8.89
C LYS A 109 -6.75 8.93 -9.63
N LEU A 110 -6.04 7.95 -9.12
CA LEU A 110 -5.95 6.61 -9.71
C LEU A 110 -7.07 5.67 -9.22
N LEU A 111 -7.84 6.08 -8.21
CA LEU A 111 -8.94 5.30 -7.68
C LEU A 111 -10.20 5.49 -8.53
N LYS A 112 -10.93 4.43 -8.78
CA LYS A 112 -12.27 4.51 -9.39
C LYS A 112 -13.27 5.15 -8.44
N LYS A 113 -14.36 5.70 -8.99
CA LYS A 113 -15.54 6.04 -8.19
C LYS A 113 -16.04 4.77 -7.50
N ASN A 114 -16.23 4.82 -6.18
CA ASN A 114 -16.57 3.66 -5.34
C ASN A 114 -15.41 2.64 -5.16
N GLY A 115 -14.18 2.99 -5.53
CA GLY A 115 -13.01 2.19 -5.20
C GLY A 115 -12.61 2.34 -3.74
N ILE A 116 -11.70 1.47 -3.28
CA ILE A 116 -11.23 1.45 -1.89
C ILE A 116 -9.73 1.66 -1.87
N MET A 117 -9.28 2.52 -0.96
CA MET A 117 -7.88 2.72 -0.65
C MET A 117 -7.59 2.21 0.76
N PHE A 118 -6.61 1.32 0.88
CA PHE A 118 -6.05 0.90 2.15
C PHE A 118 -4.79 1.70 2.40
N ILE A 119 -4.66 2.25 3.60
CA ILE A 119 -3.47 2.97 4.04
C ILE A 119 -3.08 2.37 5.38
N ALA A 120 -1.86 1.89 5.50
CA ALA A 120 -1.27 1.49 6.76
C ALA A 120 0.04 2.23 6.97
N THR A 121 0.29 2.62 8.19
CA THR A 121 1.51 3.29 8.62
C THR A 121 1.70 3.10 10.12
N LEU A 122 2.93 3.25 10.59
CA LEU A 122 3.24 3.27 12.01
C LEU A 122 2.67 4.55 12.64
N ASN A 123 1.85 4.37 13.68
CA ASN A 123 1.27 5.50 14.40
C ASN A 123 2.36 6.23 15.21
N LYS A 124 2.34 7.57 15.19
CA LYS A 124 3.24 8.43 15.97
C LYS A 124 2.90 8.37 17.47
N THR A 125 3.28 7.29 18.14
CA THR A 125 3.08 7.10 19.59
C THR A 125 4.38 6.75 20.28
N LEU A 126 4.49 7.03 21.59
CA LEU A 126 5.65 6.62 22.38
C LEU A 126 5.86 5.09 22.34
N LYS A 127 4.78 4.33 22.26
CA LYS A 127 4.87 2.86 22.11
C LYS A 127 5.52 2.45 20.80
N SER A 128 5.12 3.05 19.67
CA SER A 128 5.75 2.74 18.38
C SER A 128 7.21 3.18 18.32
N TYR A 129 7.58 4.29 18.99
CA TYR A 129 8.97 4.69 19.15
C TYR A 129 9.79 3.61 19.87
N VAL A 130 9.30 3.15 21.03
CA VAL A 130 10.02 2.15 21.83
C VAL A 130 10.11 0.81 21.07
N PHE A 131 9.04 0.34 20.46
CA PHE A 131 9.04 -0.96 19.80
C PHE A 131 9.72 -0.95 18.42
N ALA A 132 9.44 0.04 17.58
CA ALA A 132 9.98 0.08 16.22
C ALA A 132 11.43 0.55 16.17
N ILE A 133 11.79 1.56 16.96
CA ILE A 133 13.13 2.14 16.93
C ILE A 133 14.01 1.50 18.00
N VAL A 134 13.67 1.66 19.28
CA VAL A 134 14.55 1.16 20.35
C VAL A 134 14.57 -0.38 20.35
N GLY A 135 13.42 -1.03 20.23
CA GLY A 135 13.32 -2.48 20.23
C GLY A 135 13.93 -3.13 19.00
N ALA A 136 13.45 -2.80 17.81
CA ALA A 136 13.83 -3.50 16.59
C ALA A 136 15.21 -3.08 16.05
N GLU A 137 15.61 -1.81 16.19
CA GLU A 137 16.87 -1.32 15.64
C GLU A 137 18.03 -1.42 16.64
N TYR A 138 17.84 -1.05 17.91
CA TYR A 138 18.94 -0.98 18.89
C TYR A 138 19.08 -2.24 19.74
N ILE A 139 17.99 -2.82 20.23
CA ILE A 139 18.04 -3.99 21.14
C ILE A 139 18.12 -5.29 20.34
N LEU A 140 17.13 -5.56 19.49
CA LEU A 140 17.03 -6.83 18.76
C LEU A 140 17.88 -6.84 17.49
N LYS A 141 18.26 -5.65 16.99
CA LYS A 141 19.05 -5.48 15.74
C LYS A 141 18.45 -6.24 14.54
N TRP A 142 17.13 -6.35 14.51
CA TRP A 142 16.42 -6.97 13.40
C TRP A 142 16.42 -6.10 12.15
N LEU A 143 16.51 -4.78 12.36
CA LEU A 143 16.55 -3.78 11.29
C LEU A 143 17.78 -2.89 11.44
N PRO A 144 18.35 -2.37 10.35
CA PRO A 144 19.42 -1.40 10.40
C PRO A 144 19.01 -0.14 11.19
N ILE A 145 19.93 0.43 11.94
CA ILE A 145 19.74 1.70 12.66
C ILE A 145 19.38 2.80 11.66
N GLY A 146 18.33 3.57 11.95
CA GLY A 146 17.83 4.64 11.08
C GLY A 146 16.82 4.15 10.03
N THR A 147 16.31 2.92 10.14
CA THR A 147 15.24 2.42 9.27
C THR A 147 13.94 3.20 9.48
N HIS A 148 13.68 3.63 10.73
CA HIS A 148 12.49 4.38 11.08
C HIS A 148 12.84 5.78 11.57
N ASP A 149 12.25 6.79 10.95
CA ASP A 149 12.33 8.19 11.36
C ASP A 149 11.04 8.56 12.10
N TRP A 150 11.11 8.69 13.41
CA TRP A 150 9.98 9.05 14.26
C TRP A 150 9.26 10.35 13.82
N GLU A 151 10.01 11.32 13.29
CA GLU A 151 9.42 12.59 12.87
C GLU A 151 8.48 12.41 11.67
N LYS A 152 8.68 11.37 10.88
CA LYS A 152 7.87 11.01 9.72
C LYS A 152 6.66 10.14 10.03
N PHE A 153 6.52 9.66 11.27
CA PHE A 153 5.34 8.90 11.67
C PHE A 153 4.10 9.81 11.67
N VAL A 154 3.04 9.35 11.07
CA VAL A 154 1.83 10.14 10.82
C VAL A 154 0.78 9.84 11.88
N LYS A 155 0.17 10.89 12.44
CA LYS A 155 -0.96 10.71 13.35
C LYS A 155 -2.21 10.32 12.56
N PRO A 156 -3.03 9.36 13.04
CA PRO A 156 -4.26 8.98 12.37
C PRO A 156 -5.20 10.15 12.06
N SER A 157 -5.31 11.12 12.99
CA SER A 157 -6.13 12.33 12.78
C SER A 157 -5.65 13.20 11.61
N GLU A 158 -4.34 13.33 11.44
CA GLU A 158 -3.73 14.06 10.34
C GLU A 158 -3.98 13.36 9.01
N LEU A 159 -3.74 12.04 8.95
CA LEU A 159 -3.98 11.25 7.76
C LEU A 159 -5.45 11.28 7.34
N ILE A 160 -6.38 11.19 8.31
CA ILE A 160 -7.82 11.32 8.06
C ILE A 160 -8.16 12.71 7.48
N SER A 161 -7.55 13.78 8.00
CA SER A 161 -7.76 15.14 7.48
C SER A 161 -7.29 15.26 6.02
N ILE A 162 -6.10 14.74 5.71
CA ILE A 162 -5.52 14.74 4.36
C ILE A 162 -6.38 13.92 3.40
N THR A 163 -6.80 12.72 3.79
CA THR A 163 -7.65 11.88 2.93
C THR A 163 -8.98 12.55 2.64
N LYS A 164 -9.61 13.17 3.63
CA LYS A 164 -10.87 13.91 3.50
C LYS A 164 -10.76 15.10 2.54
N LYS A 165 -9.65 15.88 2.65
CA LYS A 165 -9.34 16.99 1.72
C LYS A 165 -9.23 16.50 0.27
N ASN A 166 -8.78 15.27 0.07
CA ASN A 166 -8.63 14.64 -1.25
C ASN A 166 -9.85 13.81 -1.69
N ASN A 167 -11.05 14.13 -1.19
CA ASN A 167 -12.34 13.52 -1.54
C ASN A 167 -12.44 12.01 -1.22
N LEU A 168 -11.68 11.56 -0.24
CA LEU A 168 -11.80 10.21 0.30
C LEU A 168 -12.58 10.25 1.61
N SER A 169 -13.45 9.28 1.81
CA SER A 169 -14.20 9.12 3.07
C SER A 169 -13.65 7.95 3.86
N LEU A 170 -13.41 8.17 5.17
CA LEU A 170 -13.01 7.08 6.06
C LEU A 170 -14.14 6.07 6.19
N LYS A 171 -13.85 4.81 5.88
CA LYS A 171 -14.79 3.70 6.08
C LYS A 171 -14.53 2.97 7.41
N LYS A 172 -13.26 2.76 7.74
CA LYS A 172 -12.83 2.01 8.92
C LYS A 172 -11.46 2.47 9.37
N LEU A 173 -11.26 2.52 10.66
CA LEU A 173 -9.97 2.72 11.30
C LEU A 173 -9.73 1.55 12.25
N ASP A 174 -8.61 0.88 12.09
CA ASP A 174 -8.16 -0.21 12.98
C ASP A 174 -6.73 0.07 13.43
N GLY A 175 -6.36 -0.35 14.63
CA GLY A 175 -5.02 -0.20 15.20
C GLY A 175 -4.89 -0.96 16.51
#